data_89345243afe10eac8f48e98800b78d3c
#
_entry.id   89345243afe10eac8f48e98800b78d3c
#
_cell.length_a   1.000
_cell.length_b   1.000
_cell.length_c   1.000
_cell.angle_alpha   90.00
_cell.angle_beta   90.00
_cell.angle_gamma   90.00
#
_symmetry.space_group_name_H-M   'P 1'
#
loop_
_entity.id
_entity.type
_entity.pdbx_description
1 polymer ?
#
loop_
_entity_poly.entity_id
_entity_poly.type
_entity_poly.pdbx_seq_one_letter_code
_entity_poly.pdbx_strand_id
1 'polypeptide(L)'
;MATRLTKDLSRRDFLKFSALASAGALIDFRSSSEANLLKLFEQSKTDLLGRVFKDGTPSYSEPSAKGQQIALHNYNDVLGLKDAVILKTDHPVNEVWYRLEDKSFINSYDFQPVENQLNAPQSEIVSSGMLAEITVPFTDAWSSSTNGKKSNQIFYFGSTHWVFGLGEDEAKNLYYLVKEDRFNNTYYVNATHMRIIQDEELLPLSELIPLDGKHIRISLRQQMMVAYEKNEPVLMSALASGQLTGSTDLTTPVGNFAINYKRPSRHMVHSDRMGDNGTELYGVPWVSYFTETGIAFHGTYWHNNFTRPHSHGCINLPIPAAHWVFRWTQPHVPPREQKFVSQFGTQVEVI
;
A
#
# COMPACT_ATOMS: atom_id res chain seq x y z
N MET A 1 17.66 -23.12 -26.54
CA MET A 1 18.67 -23.17 -25.47
C MET A 1 18.23 -22.19 -24.38
N ALA A 2 17.54 -22.67 -23.39
CA ALA A 2 17.06 -21.82 -22.28
C ALA A 2 18.19 -21.71 -21.24
N THR A 3 18.76 -20.55 -21.11
CA THR A 3 19.77 -20.26 -20.11
C THR A 3 19.11 -20.23 -18.73
N ARG A 4 19.42 -21.20 -17.89
CA ARG A 4 18.98 -21.26 -16.49
C ARG A 4 19.43 -20.01 -15.75
N LEU A 5 18.48 -19.13 -15.43
CA LEU A 5 18.64 -18.05 -14.44
C LEU A 5 18.43 -18.61 -13.03
N THR A 6 19.29 -19.53 -12.62
CA THR A 6 19.48 -19.92 -11.21
C THR A 6 20.65 -19.12 -10.63
N LYS A 7 20.66 -17.80 -10.78
CA LYS A 7 21.53 -16.94 -9.99
C LYS A 7 20.68 -16.33 -8.89
N ASP A 8 21.10 -16.61 -7.66
CA ASP A 8 20.61 -15.88 -6.49
C ASP A 8 20.63 -14.40 -6.81
N LEU A 9 19.42 -13.80 -6.88
CA LEU A 9 19.28 -12.37 -7.09
C LEU A 9 20.07 -11.65 -6.01
N SER A 10 21.02 -10.83 -6.41
CA SER A 10 21.86 -10.14 -5.44
C SER A 10 21.00 -9.13 -4.65
N ARG A 11 21.39 -8.90 -3.38
CA ARG A 11 20.76 -7.86 -2.54
C ARG A 11 20.72 -6.49 -3.23
N ARG A 12 21.66 -6.24 -4.14
CA ARG A 12 21.76 -5.03 -4.95
C ARG A 12 20.70 -4.93 -6.05
N ASP A 13 20.42 -6.04 -6.73
CA ASP A 13 19.37 -6.09 -7.76
C ASP A 13 18.00 -5.96 -7.09
N PHE A 14 17.84 -6.59 -5.93
CA PHE A 14 16.65 -6.48 -5.10
C PHE A 14 16.39 -5.03 -4.63
N LEU A 15 17.40 -4.30 -4.16
CA LEU A 15 17.23 -2.91 -3.70
C LEU A 15 16.85 -1.97 -4.85
N LYS A 16 17.41 -2.17 -6.05
CA LYS A 16 16.98 -1.43 -7.25
C LYS A 16 15.49 -1.68 -7.54
N PHE A 17 15.07 -2.93 -7.44
CA PHE A 17 13.68 -3.32 -7.68
C PHE A 17 12.72 -2.85 -6.58
N SER A 18 13.14 -2.85 -5.32
CA SER A 18 12.33 -2.34 -4.19
C SER A 18 12.13 -0.84 -4.25
N ALA A 19 13.12 -0.10 -4.73
CA ALA A 19 13.03 1.33 -4.95
C ALA A 19 11.96 1.68 -6.01
N LEU A 20 11.90 0.88 -7.06
CA LEU A 20 10.90 1.02 -8.11
C LEU A 20 9.51 0.57 -7.64
N ALA A 21 9.42 -0.44 -6.80
CA ALA A 21 8.17 -0.89 -6.21
C ALA A 21 7.58 0.15 -5.21
N SER A 22 8.43 0.87 -4.46
CA SER A 22 8.00 1.97 -3.60
C SER A 22 7.47 3.18 -4.39
N ALA A 23 7.87 3.29 -5.67
CA ALA A 23 7.35 4.28 -6.63
C ALA A 23 6.14 3.76 -7.44
N GLY A 24 5.47 2.69 -6.97
CA GLY A 24 4.30 2.12 -7.64
C GLY A 24 4.60 1.16 -8.79
N ALA A 25 5.86 0.87 -9.09
CA ALA A 25 6.22 -0.06 -10.15
C ALA A 25 6.22 -1.51 -9.64
N LEU A 26 5.32 -2.34 -10.18
CA LEU A 26 5.33 -3.79 -10.02
C LEU A 26 6.35 -4.41 -10.97
N ILE A 27 7.20 -5.30 -10.45
CA ILE A 27 8.09 -6.09 -11.28
C ILE A 27 7.38 -7.38 -11.64
N ASP A 28 6.77 -7.38 -12.82
CA ASP A 28 6.30 -8.59 -13.47
C ASP A 28 7.47 -9.23 -14.24
N PHE A 29 7.98 -10.35 -13.75
CA PHE A 29 9.05 -11.10 -14.41
C PHE A 29 8.67 -11.66 -15.80
N ARG A 30 7.39 -11.61 -16.16
CA ARG A 30 6.92 -12.01 -17.48
C ARG A 30 7.15 -10.94 -18.56
N SER A 31 7.31 -9.68 -18.16
CA SER A 31 7.59 -8.56 -19.07
C SER A 31 9.02 -8.04 -18.85
N SER A 32 10.01 -8.80 -19.31
CA SER A 32 11.40 -8.44 -19.13
C SER A 32 11.85 -7.34 -20.09
N SER A 33 12.06 -6.13 -19.60
CA SER A 33 13.22 -5.31 -19.97
C SER A 33 13.37 -4.14 -19.01
N GLU A 34 14.61 -3.84 -18.60
CA GLU A 34 14.98 -2.63 -17.83
C GLU A 34 14.44 -1.34 -18.47
N ALA A 35 14.24 -1.37 -19.79
CA ALA A 35 13.69 -0.26 -20.56
C ALA A 35 12.22 0.06 -20.23
N ASN A 36 11.42 -0.90 -19.75
CA ASN A 36 10.01 -0.65 -19.42
C ASN A 36 9.85 0.02 -18.04
N LEU A 37 10.81 -0.15 -17.15
CA LEU A 37 10.77 0.44 -15.80
C LEU A 37 11.06 1.96 -15.84
N LEU A 38 11.99 2.39 -16.68
CA LEU A 38 12.25 3.82 -16.90
C LEU A 38 11.08 4.51 -17.62
N LYS A 39 10.38 3.81 -18.51
CA LYS A 39 9.21 4.35 -19.22
C LYS A 39 8.01 4.64 -18.31
N LEU A 40 7.86 3.95 -17.18
CA LEU A 40 6.79 4.25 -16.21
C LEU A 40 6.98 5.64 -15.57
N PHE A 41 8.23 6.06 -15.34
CA PHE A 41 8.52 7.42 -14.87
C PHE A 41 8.39 8.47 -15.98
N GLU A 42 8.64 8.10 -17.25
CA GLU A 42 8.52 9.02 -18.39
C GLU A 42 7.06 9.21 -18.86
N GLN A 43 6.16 8.32 -18.54
CA GLN A 43 4.75 8.35 -19.00
C GLN A 43 3.78 9.05 -18.03
N SER A 44 4.19 9.39 -16.83
CA SER A 44 3.36 10.18 -15.90
C SER A 44 3.22 11.62 -16.41
N LYS A 45 2.07 11.92 -17.00
CA LYS A 45 1.69 13.27 -17.44
C LYS A 45 1.20 14.19 -16.30
N THR A 46 1.18 13.68 -15.07
CA THR A 46 0.76 14.41 -13.88
C THR A 46 1.99 14.90 -13.11
N ASP A 47 1.90 16.05 -12.50
CA ASP A 47 2.90 16.54 -11.57
C ASP A 47 3.09 15.49 -10.48
N LEU A 48 4.30 14.95 -10.40
CA LEU A 48 4.64 13.96 -9.38
C LEU A 48 4.66 14.65 -8.02
N LEU A 49 3.91 14.13 -7.08
CA LEU A 49 3.83 14.66 -5.71
C LEU A 49 4.32 13.62 -4.71
N GLY A 50 4.65 14.09 -3.52
CA GLY A 50 4.89 13.20 -2.42
C GLY A 50 4.39 13.80 -1.11
N ARG A 51 3.94 12.94 -0.21
CA ARG A 51 3.41 13.29 1.10
C ARG A 51 4.39 12.89 2.19
N VAL A 52 4.62 13.79 3.12
CA VAL A 52 5.46 13.60 4.30
C VAL A 52 4.70 12.81 5.37
N PHE A 53 5.35 11.78 5.94
CA PHE A 53 4.75 10.91 6.95
C PHE A 53 4.95 11.37 8.41
N LYS A 54 5.89 12.29 8.66
CA LYS A 54 6.31 12.61 10.02
C LYS A 54 6.70 14.08 10.15
N ASP A 55 6.32 14.69 11.27
CA ASP A 55 6.80 16.04 11.62
C ASP A 55 8.32 16.08 11.77
N GLY A 56 8.90 17.16 11.29
CA GLY A 56 10.34 17.39 11.34
C GLY A 56 11.15 16.55 10.36
N THR A 57 10.53 16.04 9.28
CA THR A 57 11.23 15.31 8.21
C THR A 57 12.16 16.26 7.45
N PRO A 58 13.49 16.02 7.43
CA PRO A 58 14.43 16.92 6.79
C PRO A 58 14.56 16.71 5.29
N SER A 59 14.77 17.79 4.55
CA SER A 59 15.33 17.75 3.20
C SER A 59 16.76 18.31 3.20
N TYR A 60 17.58 17.85 2.23
CA TYR A 60 19.02 18.10 2.19
C TYR A 60 19.47 18.62 0.83
N SER A 61 20.65 19.30 0.79
CA SER A 61 21.27 19.79 -0.44
C SER A 61 21.77 18.68 -1.38
N GLU A 62 21.99 17.50 -0.86
CA GLU A 62 22.43 16.29 -1.58
C GLU A 62 21.71 15.06 -1.02
N PRO A 63 21.64 13.93 -1.75
CA PRO A 63 20.92 12.72 -1.30
C PRO A 63 21.71 11.95 -0.23
N SER A 64 21.96 12.60 0.89
CA SER A 64 22.71 12.10 2.03
C SER A 64 22.23 12.75 3.33
N ALA A 65 22.11 11.97 4.38
CA ALA A 65 21.80 12.49 5.73
C ALA A 65 22.95 13.32 6.32
N LYS A 66 24.12 13.33 5.70
CA LYS A 66 25.26 14.16 6.05
C LYS A 66 25.29 15.48 5.27
N GLY A 67 24.42 15.63 4.27
CA GLY A 67 24.28 16.86 3.51
C GLY A 67 23.79 18.03 4.38
N GLN A 68 23.93 19.24 3.87
CA GLN A 68 23.37 20.42 4.52
C GLN A 68 21.84 20.29 4.54
N GLN A 69 21.23 20.37 5.72
CA GLN A 69 19.79 20.43 5.85
C GLN A 69 19.26 21.75 5.24
N ILE A 70 18.30 21.62 4.32
CA ILE A 70 17.69 22.77 3.63
C ILE A 70 16.41 23.19 4.33
N ALA A 71 15.52 22.22 4.67
CA ALA A 71 14.24 22.50 5.31
C ALA A 71 13.84 21.36 6.24
N LEU A 72 12.85 21.65 7.10
CA LEU A 72 12.08 20.67 7.86
C LEU A 72 10.63 20.72 7.38
N HIS A 73 10.06 19.59 7.15
CA HIS A 73 8.68 19.43 6.65
C HIS A 73 7.80 18.81 7.74
N ASN A 74 6.52 19.16 7.73
CA ASN A 74 5.55 18.67 8.71
C ASN A 74 4.78 17.44 8.17
N TYR A 75 4.14 16.74 9.07
CA TYR A 75 3.23 15.66 8.72
C TYR A 75 2.15 16.15 7.75
N ASN A 76 1.93 15.38 6.67
CA ASN A 76 1.02 15.71 5.57
C ASN A 76 1.43 16.88 4.66
N ASP A 77 2.62 17.46 4.79
CA ASP A 77 3.11 18.34 3.73
C ASP A 77 3.14 17.57 2.40
N VAL A 78 2.62 18.22 1.36
CA VAL A 78 2.62 17.69 -0.01
C VAL A 78 3.59 18.49 -0.84
N LEU A 79 4.64 17.83 -1.34
CA LEU A 79 5.76 18.48 -2.03
C LEU A 79 5.82 18.01 -3.49
N GLY A 80 6.20 18.91 -4.38
CA GLY A 80 6.49 18.57 -5.78
C GLY A 80 7.73 17.68 -5.88
N LEU A 81 7.58 16.58 -6.60
CA LEU A 81 8.62 15.56 -6.78
C LEU A 81 9.09 15.56 -8.24
N LYS A 82 10.39 15.59 -8.45
CA LYS A 82 10.97 15.64 -9.79
C LYS A 82 11.43 14.27 -10.29
N ASP A 83 12.20 13.57 -9.49
CA ASP A 83 12.71 12.23 -9.81
C ASP A 83 13.17 11.47 -8.54
N ALA A 84 13.53 10.22 -8.73
CA ALA A 84 14.09 9.36 -7.69
C ALA A 84 15.56 9.05 -8.00
N VAL A 85 16.39 9.10 -6.96
CA VAL A 85 17.82 8.78 -7.03
C VAL A 85 18.10 7.60 -6.11
N ILE A 86 18.72 6.55 -6.66
CA ILE A 86 19.14 5.38 -5.89
C ILE A 86 20.66 5.46 -5.72
N LEU A 87 21.10 5.71 -4.51
CA LEU A 87 22.52 5.78 -4.19
C LEU A 87 22.84 4.88 -3.01
N LYS A 88 24.04 4.28 -3.04
CA LYS A 88 24.65 3.75 -1.83
C LYS A 88 25.00 4.90 -0.93
N THR A 89 24.13 5.20 0.01
CA THR A 89 24.30 6.30 0.94
C THR A 89 24.57 5.77 2.35
N ASP A 90 24.94 6.70 3.22
CA ASP A 90 25.10 6.46 4.64
C ASP A 90 23.76 6.28 5.38
N HIS A 91 22.62 6.30 4.68
CA HIS A 91 21.32 6.10 5.32
C HIS A 91 21.18 4.62 5.72
N PRO A 92 21.00 4.30 7.00
CA PRO A 92 21.11 2.93 7.50
C PRO A 92 20.01 2.01 7.00
N VAL A 93 18.94 2.55 6.42
CA VAL A 93 17.71 1.82 6.12
C VAL A 93 17.34 1.83 4.65
N ASN A 94 17.57 2.93 3.93
CA ASN A 94 16.99 3.14 2.62
C ASN A 94 17.95 3.94 1.72
N GLU A 95 18.28 3.37 0.56
CA GLU A 95 19.15 3.98 -0.44
C GLU A 95 18.39 4.85 -1.45
N VAL A 96 17.06 5.01 -1.29
CA VAL A 96 16.20 5.77 -2.20
C VAL A 96 16.00 7.19 -1.69
N TRP A 97 16.30 8.13 -2.54
CA TRP A 97 16.09 9.55 -2.31
C TRP A 97 15.22 10.14 -3.41
N TYR A 98 14.32 11.02 -3.06
CA TYR A 98 13.55 11.79 -4.02
C TYR A 98 14.13 13.18 -4.13
N ARG A 99 14.31 13.64 -5.36
CA ARG A 99 14.65 15.04 -5.64
C ARG A 99 13.35 15.82 -5.76
N LEU A 100 13.24 16.87 -4.94
CA LEU A 100 12.12 17.79 -4.95
C LEU A 100 12.25 18.85 -6.05
N GLU A 101 11.17 19.57 -6.33
CA GLU A 101 11.18 20.65 -7.33
C GLU A 101 12.13 21.80 -6.97
N ASP A 102 12.30 22.10 -5.68
CA ASP A 102 13.26 23.08 -5.17
C ASP A 102 14.71 22.60 -5.25
N LYS A 103 14.97 21.43 -5.83
CA LYS A 103 16.25 20.75 -6.01
C LYS A 103 16.84 20.15 -4.73
N SER A 104 16.17 20.24 -3.60
CA SER A 104 16.55 19.51 -2.39
C SER A 104 16.21 18.04 -2.51
N PHE A 105 16.72 17.21 -1.58
CA PHE A 105 16.53 15.77 -1.55
C PHE A 105 15.89 15.36 -0.23
N ILE A 106 14.87 14.49 -0.31
CA ILE A 106 14.23 13.88 0.85
C ILE A 106 14.39 12.36 0.77
N ASN A 107 14.64 11.71 1.90
CA ASN A 107 14.73 10.26 1.92
C ASN A 107 13.34 9.63 1.79
N SER A 108 13.22 8.57 1.01
CA SER A 108 11.93 7.90 0.77
C SER A 108 11.33 7.23 2.01
N TYR A 109 12.09 7.10 3.09
CA TYR A 109 11.68 6.49 4.33
C TYR A 109 10.49 7.19 4.99
N ASP A 110 10.53 8.53 5.06
CA ASP A 110 9.48 9.35 5.65
C ASP A 110 8.63 10.11 4.59
N PHE A 111 8.65 9.60 3.34
CA PHE A 111 8.03 10.28 2.20
C PHE A 111 7.39 9.29 1.23
N GLN A 112 6.13 9.51 0.87
CA GLN A 112 5.36 8.68 -0.05
C GLN A 112 5.07 9.40 -1.35
N PRO A 113 5.45 8.86 -2.52
CA PRO A 113 4.90 9.32 -3.79
C PRO A 113 3.38 9.17 -3.78
N VAL A 114 2.69 10.23 -4.18
CA VAL A 114 1.23 10.30 -4.26
C VAL A 114 0.82 11.02 -5.54
N GLU A 115 -0.44 10.85 -5.91
CA GLU A 115 -1.06 11.58 -7.01
C GLU A 115 -2.07 12.59 -6.46
N ASN A 116 -2.49 13.53 -7.29
CA ASN A 116 -3.60 14.42 -7.03
C ASN A 116 -4.55 14.37 -8.24
N GLN A 117 -5.20 13.22 -8.39
CA GLN A 117 -6.12 12.97 -9.47
C GLN A 117 -7.56 13.21 -9.01
N LEU A 118 -8.21 14.21 -9.58
CA LEU A 118 -9.64 14.42 -9.40
C LEU A 118 -10.44 13.57 -10.40
N ASN A 119 -11.56 13.02 -9.94
CA ASN A 119 -12.41 12.13 -10.71
C ASN A 119 -13.78 12.72 -10.94
N ALA A 120 -14.43 12.34 -12.04
CA ALA A 120 -15.85 12.60 -12.22
C ALA A 120 -16.65 11.68 -11.28
N PRO A 121 -17.51 12.24 -10.41
CA PRO A 121 -18.33 11.42 -9.53
C PRO A 121 -19.27 10.50 -10.30
N GLN A 122 -19.41 9.27 -9.85
CA GLN A 122 -20.40 8.33 -10.38
C GLN A 122 -21.73 8.57 -9.68
N SER A 123 -22.80 8.80 -10.44
CA SER A 123 -24.12 9.15 -9.91
C SER A 123 -24.93 7.95 -9.43
N GLU A 124 -24.65 6.78 -9.98
CA GLU A 124 -25.36 5.54 -9.64
C GLU A 124 -24.50 4.68 -8.70
N ILE A 125 -24.92 4.59 -7.44
CA ILE A 125 -24.29 3.74 -6.44
C ILE A 125 -25.22 2.57 -6.13
N VAL A 126 -24.74 1.35 -6.34
CA VAL A 126 -25.53 0.15 -6.04
C VAL A 126 -25.67 -0.08 -4.54
N SER A 127 -26.82 -0.59 -4.10
CA SER A 127 -27.15 -0.77 -2.68
C SER A 127 -26.23 -1.75 -1.94
N SER A 128 -25.61 -2.69 -2.64
CA SER A 128 -24.59 -3.60 -2.08
C SER A 128 -23.25 -2.91 -1.76
N GLY A 129 -23.08 -1.67 -2.22
CA GLY A 129 -21.86 -0.90 -2.11
C GLY A 129 -20.93 -1.07 -3.31
N MET A 130 -20.09 -0.07 -3.52
CA MET A 130 -19.03 -0.05 -4.53
C MET A 130 -17.70 0.24 -3.87
N LEU A 131 -16.67 -0.49 -4.25
CA LEU A 131 -15.33 -0.24 -3.74
C LEU A 131 -14.72 0.98 -4.45
N ALA A 132 -14.12 1.88 -3.68
CA ALA A 132 -13.42 3.05 -4.21
C ALA A 132 -12.06 3.21 -3.53
N GLU A 133 -11.16 3.91 -4.20
CA GLU A 133 -9.85 4.31 -3.64
C GLU A 133 -9.69 5.82 -3.61
N ILE A 134 -8.89 6.32 -2.68
CA ILE A 134 -8.51 7.73 -2.60
C ILE A 134 -7.39 7.99 -3.61
N THR A 135 -7.60 8.99 -4.48
CA THR A 135 -6.67 9.35 -5.57
C THR A 135 -6.03 10.74 -5.42
N VAL A 136 -6.23 11.36 -4.26
CA VAL A 136 -5.58 12.60 -3.85
C VAL A 136 -4.68 12.33 -2.65
N PRO A 137 -3.68 13.19 -2.31
CA PRO A 137 -2.76 12.92 -1.21
C PRO A 137 -3.45 12.57 0.11
N PHE A 138 -4.52 13.29 0.44
CA PHE A 138 -5.45 12.99 1.52
C PHE A 138 -6.74 13.79 1.36
N THR A 139 -7.78 13.37 2.06
CA THR A 139 -9.08 14.01 2.06
C THR A 139 -9.74 13.93 3.43
N ASP A 140 -10.47 14.99 3.79
CA ASP A 140 -11.26 15.01 5.02
C ASP A 140 -12.49 14.11 4.90
N ALA A 141 -12.80 13.41 5.97
CA ALA A 141 -14.07 12.74 6.15
C ALA A 141 -15.02 13.60 7.00
N TRP A 142 -16.29 13.66 6.63
CA TRP A 142 -17.28 14.54 7.24
C TRP A 142 -18.40 13.70 7.86
N SER A 143 -18.96 14.13 8.97
CA SER A 143 -20.12 13.46 9.57
C SER A 143 -21.43 13.74 8.83
N SER A 144 -21.47 14.77 7.98
CA SER A 144 -22.61 15.16 7.17
C SER A 144 -22.14 15.85 5.90
N SER A 145 -22.84 15.66 4.78
CA SER A 145 -22.63 16.37 3.53
C SER A 145 -23.13 17.81 3.57
N THR A 146 -24.16 18.11 4.35
CA THR A 146 -24.88 19.41 4.35
C THR A 146 -24.44 20.35 5.46
N ASN A 147 -24.14 19.87 6.64
CA ASN A 147 -23.85 20.70 7.82
C ASN A 147 -22.37 20.74 8.20
N GLY A 148 -21.49 20.26 7.32
CA GLY A 148 -20.06 20.55 7.33
C GLY A 148 -19.30 20.29 8.62
N LYS A 149 -19.81 19.44 9.53
CA LYS A 149 -19.03 19.09 10.71
C LYS A 149 -17.98 18.08 10.29
N LYS A 150 -16.74 18.59 10.14
CA LYS A 150 -15.56 17.78 9.88
C LYS A 150 -15.46 16.74 11.00
N SER A 151 -15.32 15.47 10.65
CA SER A 151 -14.85 14.48 11.59
C SER A 151 -13.33 14.67 11.78
N ASN A 152 -12.76 14.08 12.80
CA ASN A 152 -11.30 14.11 12.99
C ASN A 152 -10.59 13.08 12.10
N GLN A 153 -11.30 12.50 11.12
CA GLN A 153 -10.75 11.45 10.27
C GLN A 153 -10.28 12.02 8.94
N ILE A 154 -9.12 11.53 8.52
CA ILE A 154 -8.52 11.82 7.22
C ILE A 154 -8.31 10.50 6.51
N PHE A 155 -8.72 10.45 5.22
CA PHE A 155 -8.45 9.33 4.36
C PHE A 155 -7.31 9.66 3.41
N TYR A 156 -6.42 8.70 3.17
CA TYR A 156 -5.14 8.91 2.52
C TYR A 156 -5.05 8.24 1.16
N PHE A 157 -4.20 8.75 0.30
CA PHE A 157 -3.91 8.20 -1.03
C PHE A 157 -3.71 6.68 -0.98
N GLY A 158 -4.44 5.98 -1.87
CA GLY A 158 -4.38 4.53 -2.00
C GLY A 158 -5.11 3.73 -0.92
N SER A 159 -5.76 4.39 0.08
CA SER A 159 -6.71 3.70 0.95
C SER A 159 -7.99 3.35 0.19
N THR A 160 -8.62 2.22 0.53
CA THR A 160 -9.83 1.72 -0.14
C THR A 160 -11.04 1.77 0.78
N HIS A 161 -12.18 2.14 0.25
CA HIS A 161 -13.40 2.35 1.05
C HIS A 161 -14.64 1.88 0.29
N TRP A 162 -15.63 1.39 1.05
CA TRP A 162 -16.93 1.01 0.50
C TRP A 162 -17.88 2.19 0.48
N VAL A 163 -18.38 2.54 -0.71
CA VAL A 163 -19.33 3.62 -0.98
C VAL A 163 -20.73 3.03 -1.10
N PHE A 164 -21.68 3.57 -0.34
CA PHE A 164 -23.07 3.09 -0.29
C PHE A 164 -24.10 4.13 -0.75
N GLY A 165 -23.67 5.32 -1.11
CA GLY A 165 -24.57 6.36 -1.55
C GLY A 165 -23.88 7.68 -1.87
N LEU A 166 -24.69 8.66 -2.20
CA LEU A 166 -24.30 10.03 -2.50
C LEU A 166 -25.01 10.99 -1.56
N GLY A 167 -24.31 12.05 -1.18
CA GLY A 167 -24.84 13.25 -0.56
C GLY A 167 -24.46 14.48 -1.39
N GLU A 168 -25.12 15.58 -1.16
CA GLU A 168 -24.88 16.85 -1.82
C GLU A 168 -24.89 17.96 -0.77
N ASP A 169 -23.96 18.93 -0.88
CA ASP A 169 -23.99 20.12 -0.05
C ASP A 169 -24.82 21.25 -0.67
N GLU A 170 -24.93 22.39 0.02
CA GLU A 170 -25.70 23.56 -0.45
C GLU A 170 -25.10 24.14 -1.75
N ALA A 171 -23.81 23.97 -1.99
CA ALA A 171 -23.11 24.42 -3.19
C ALA A 171 -23.15 23.41 -4.34
N LYS A 172 -23.89 22.31 -4.18
CA LYS A 172 -24.03 21.22 -5.17
C LYS A 172 -22.77 20.36 -5.35
N ASN A 173 -21.84 20.41 -4.42
CA ASN A 173 -20.73 19.46 -4.40
C ASN A 173 -21.22 18.08 -3.99
N LEU A 174 -20.73 17.05 -4.68
CA LEU A 174 -21.10 15.66 -4.41
C LEU A 174 -20.15 15.01 -3.42
N TYR A 175 -20.71 14.24 -2.52
CA TYR A 175 -19.98 13.46 -1.51
C TYR A 175 -20.41 11.99 -1.58
N TYR A 176 -19.46 11.09 -1.56
CA TYR A 176 -19.76 9.67 -1.36
C TYR A 176 -20.00 9.37 0.12
N LEU A 177 -21.08 8.62 0.39
CA LEU A 177 -21.33 8.04 1.70
C LEU A 177 -20.50 6.78 1.85
N VAL A 178 -19.42 6.88 2.63
CA VAL A 178 -18.52 5.78 2.96
C VAL A 178 -18.94 5.14 4.27
N LYS A 179 -18.92 3.82 4.34
CA LYS A 179 -19.17 3.05 5.55
C LYS A 179 -17.95 2.17 5.86
N GLU A 180 -17.40 2.35 7.06
CA GLU A 180 -16.32 1.48 7.52
C GLU A 180 -16.86 0.18 8.14
N ASP A 181 -16.07 -0.88 8.10
CA ASP A 181 -16.52 -2.25 8.30
C ASP A 181 -16.41 -2.76 9.75
N ARG A 182 -15.79 -2.00 10.67
CA ARG A 182 -15.56 -2.45 12.05
C ARG A 182 -16.64 -1.99 13.01
N PHE A 183 -16.94 -0.70 13.01
CA PHE A 183 -17.92 -0.08 13.90
C PHE A 183 -19.17 0.42 13.17
N ASN A 184 -19.22 0.24 11.85
CA ASN A 184 -20.27 0.73 10.96
C ASN A 184 -20.43 2.26 10.97
N ASN A 185 -19.40 3.01 11.32
CA ASN A 185 -19.40 4.46 11.21
C ASN A 185 -19.52 4.87 9.74
N THR A 186 -20.19 5.97 9.51
CA THR A 186 -20.38 6.53 8.17
C THR A 186 -19.73 7.89 8.04
N TYR A 187 -19.16 8.15 6.87
CA TYR A 187 -18.48 9.40 6.54
C TYR A 187 -18.89 9.88 5.16
N TYR A 188 -18.96 11.19 5.00
CA TYR A 188 -19.08 11.81 3.70
C TYR A 188 -17.71 12.28 3.24
N VAL A 189 -17.30 11.87 2.05
CA VAL A 189 -16.01 12.19 1.45
C VAL A 189 -16.26 12.83 0.10
N ASN A 190 -15.53 13.89 -0.23
CA ASN A 190 -15.66 14.55 -1.54
C ASN A 190 -15.54 13.51 -2.67
N ALA A 191 -16.60 13.39 -3.48
CA ALA A 191 -16.66 12.34 -4.50
C ALA A 191 -15.62 12.50 -5.60
N THR A 192 -15.12 13.73 -5.83
CA THR A 192 -14.03 13.95 -6.80
C THR A 192 -12.69 13.43 -6.32
N HIS A 193 -12.50 13.19 -5.01
CA HIS A 193 -11.28 12.68 -4.42
C HIS A 193 -11.19 11.14 -4.43
N MET A 194 -12.25 10.49 -4.92
CA MET A 194 -12.37 9.03 -4.92
C MET A 194 -12.63 8.51 -6.34
N ARG A 195 -11.99 7.42 -6.67
CA ARG A 195 -12.22 6.66 -7.90
C ARG A 195 -12.94 5.34 -7.55
N ILE A 196 -14.06 5.08 -8.19
CA ILE A 196 -14.69 3.75 -8.09
C ILE A 196 -13.82 2.75 -8.84
N ILE A 197 -13.44 1.67 -8.13
CA ILE A 197 -12.68 0.56 -8.68
C ILE A 197 -13.64 -0.32 -9.49
N GLN A 198 -13.28 -0.59 -10.75
CA GLN A 198 -14.13 -1.37 -11.65
C GLN A 198 -14.00 -2.86 -11.34
N ASP A 199 -15.06 -3.62 -11.62
CA ASP A 199 -15.10 -5.06 -11.33
C ASP A 199 -13.95 -5.82 -12.01
N GLU A 200 -13.50 -5.38 -13.20
CA GLU A 200 -12.39 -5.95 -13.96
C GLU A 200 -11.04 -5.81 -13.22
N GLU A 201 -10.87 -4.78 -12.43
CA GLU A 201 -9.67 -4.54 -11.62
C GLU A 201 -9.57 -5.50 -10.42
N LEU A 202 -10.65 -6.18 -10.09
CA LEU A 202 -10.73 -7.16 -9.01
C LEU A 202 -10.63 -8.61 -9.51
N LEU A 203 -10.65 -8.82 -10.83
CA LEU A 203 -10.58 -10.17 -11.40
C LEU A 203 -9.27 -10.89 -11.01
N PRO A 204 -9.33 -12.21 -10.82
CA PRO A 204 -8.18 -13.03 -10.47
C PRO A 204 -7.04 -12.92 -11.48
N LEU A 205 -5.81 -12.99 -10.99
CA LEU A 205 -4.62 -13.14 -11.82
C LEU A 205 -4.23 -14.63 -11.89
N SER A 206 -3.78 -15.08 -13.09
CA SER A 206 -3.31 -16.46 -13.31
C SER A 206 -4.33 -17.51 -12.84
N GLU A 207 -5.59 -17.34 -13.22
CA GLU A 207 -6.70 -18.18 -12.78
C GLU A 207 -6.53 -19.66 -13.19
N LEU A 208 -5.87 -19.91 -14.32
CA LEU A 208 -5.60 -21.26 -14.84
C LEU A 208 -4.53 -22.03 -14.04
N ILE A 209 -3.81 -21.36 -13.14
CA ILE A 209 -2.84 -22.03 -12.26
C ILE A 209 -3.60 -22.59 -11.04
N PRO A 210 -3.57 -23.92 -10.83
CA PRO A 210 -4.26 -24.53 -9.71
C PRO A 210 -3.64 -24.09 -8.37
N LEU A 211 -4.39 -24.30 -7.28
CA LEU A 211 -4.01 -23.87 -5.92
C LEU A 211 -2.63 -24.38 -5.49
N ASP A 212 -2.34 -25.64 -5.73
CA ASP A 212 -1.06 -26.28 -5.43
C ASP A 212 0.11 -25.81 -6.32
N GLY A 213 -0.21 -25.13 -7.40
CA GLY A 213 0.77 -24.48 -8.27
C GLY A 213 1.16 -23.06 -7.83
N LYS A 214 0.57 -22.52 -6.76
CA LYS A 214 0.84 -21.17 -6.25
C LYS A 214 1.32 -21.21 -4.80
N HIS A 215 2.43 -20.53 -4.51
CA HIS A 215 2.87 -20.31 -3.13
C HIS A 215 3.64 -19.01 -2.97
N ILE A 216 3.65 -18.47 -1.75
CA ILE A 216 4.44 -17.30 -1.36
C ILE A 216 5.50 -17.74 -0.35
N ARG A 217 6.73 -17.29 -0.55
CA ARG A 217 7.79 -17.40 0.45
C ARG A 217 8.15 -16.01 0.97
N ILE A 218 8.22 -15.86 2.30
CA ILE A 218 8.61 -14.66 3.01
C ILE A 218 9.93 -14.93 3.72
N SER A 219 10.92 -14.10 3.47
CA SER A 219 12.16 -14.07 4.25
C SER A 219 12.15 -12.91 5.23
N LEU A 220 11.97 -13.20 6.52
CA LEU A 220 12.01 -12.17 7.58
C LEU A 220 13.39 -11.54 7.69
N ARG A 221 14.45 -12.31 7.46
CA ARG A 221 15.80 -11.79 7.45
C ARG A 221 16.07 -10.78 6.32
N GLN A 222 15.51 -11.03 5.14
CA GLN A 222 15.70 -10.17 3.97
C GLN A 222 14.63 -9.10 3.86
N GLN A 223 13.53 -9.21 4.64
CA GLN A 223 12.35 -8.37 4.54
C GLN A 223 11.79 -8.32 3.12
N MET A 224 11.58 -9.51 2.55
CA MET A 224 11.20 -9.72 1.17
C MET A 224 10.22 -10.88 1.03
N MET A 225 9.30 -10.75 0.11
CA MET A 225 8.47 -11.87 -0.34
C MET A 225 8.71 -12.19 -1.81
N VAL A 226 8.54 -13.45 -2.15
CA VAL A 226 8.52 -13.94 -3.55
C VAL A 226 7.28 -14.83 -3.74
N ALA A 227 6.51 -14.56 -4.78
CA ALA A 227 5.41 -15.40 -5.22
C ALA A 227 5.87 -16.30 -6.37
N TYR A 228 5.44 -17.55 -6.34
CA TYR A 228 5.84 -18.58 -7.31
C TYR A 228 4.63 -19.22 -7.98
N GLU A 229 4.74 -19.46 -9.27
CA GLU A 229 3.87 -20.36 -10.03
C GLU A 229 4.68 -21.54 -10.53
N LYS A 230 4.32 -22.77 -10.10
CA LYS A 230 5.05 -24.01 -10.50
C LYS A 230 6.58 -23.89 -10.29
N ASN A 231 7.00 -23.31 -9.18
CA ASN A 231 8.40 -23.03 -8.80
C ASN A 231 9.11 -21.92 -9.61
N GLU A 232 8.43 -21.24 -10.53
CA GLU A 232 8.97 -20.05 -11.18
C GLU A 232 8.54 -18.78 -10.45
N PRO A 233 9.45 -17.85 -10.14
CA PRO A 233 9.09 -16.61 -9.48
C PRO A 233 8.30 -15.73 -10.45
N VAL A 234 7.16 -15.19 -9.95
CA VAL A 234 6.28 -14.33 -10.75
C VAL A 234 6.16 -12.92 -10.18
N LEU A 235 6.38 -12.75 -8.88
CA LEU A 235 6.46 -11.45 -8.23
C LEU A 235 7.51 -11.48 -7.12
N MET A 236 8.23 -10.36 -6.97
CA MET A 236 9.07 -10.08 -5.81
C MET A 236 8.71 -8.71 -5.26
N SER A 237 8.61 -8.59 -3.92
CA SER A 237 8.34 -7.32 -3.25
C SER A 237 9.12 -7.19 -1.96
N ALA A 238 9.58 -5.97 -1.67
CA ALA A 238 9.99 -5.60 -0.33
C ALA A 238 8.77 -5.61 0.60
N LEU A 239 9.02 -5.82 1.88
CA LEU A 239 7.98 -5.80 2.90
C LEU A 239 8.49 -5.18 4.21
N ALA A 240 7.58 -4.90 5.12
CA ALA A 240 7.90 -4.68 6.53
C ALA A 240 7.10 -5.68 7.36
N SER A 241 7.81 -6.58 8.04
CA SER A 241 7.22 -7.58 8.93
C SER A 241 6.98 -7.04 10.34
N GLY A 242 6.39 -7.85 11.19
CA GLY A 242 6.27 -7.58 12.61
C GLY A 242 7.61 -7.37 13.30
N GLN A 243 7.63 -6.53 14.33
CA GLN A 243 8.83 -6.15 15.07
C GLN A 243 8.73 -6.49 16.56
N LEU A 244 9.88 -6.59 17.21
CA LEU A 244 9.97 -6.60 18.67
C LEU A 244 9.94 -5.15 19.16
N THR A 245 8.97 -4.80 20.01
CA THR A 245 8.83 -3.45 20.57
C THR A 245 8.94 -3.51 22.09
N GLY A 246 10.08 -3.09 22.63
CA GLY A 246 10.37 -3.20 24.05
C GLY A 246 10.27 -4.65 24.55
N SER A 247 9.34 -4.93 25.46
CA SER A 247 9.05 -6.28 25.96
C SER A 247 7.91 -7.00 25.22
N THR A 248 7.30 -6.36 24.22
CA THR A 248 6.15 -6.93 23.48
C THR A 248 6.66 -7.55 22.19
N ASP A 249 6.44 -8.86 22.05
CA ASP A 249 6.74 -9.59 20.82
C ASP A 249 5.57 -9.47 19.85
N LEU A 250 5.77 -8.64 18.83
CA LEU A 250 4.85 -8.43 17.72
C LEU A 250 5.44 -8.97 16.41
N THR A 251 6.40 -9.88 16.49
CA THR A 251 7.06 -10.44 15.31
C THR A 251 6.10 -11.30 14.49
N THR A 252 6.33 -11.35 13.20
CA THR A 252 5.63 -12.29 12.31
C THR A 252 6.13 -13.72 12.61
N PRO A 253 5.24 -14.68 12.87
CA PRO A 253 5.67 -16.05 13.20
C PRO A 253 6.26 -16.76 11.98
N VAL A 254 7.33 -17.52 12.22
CA VAL A 254 7.91 -18.46 11.25
C VAL A 254 7.02 -19.69 11.13
N GLY A 255 6.87 -20.24 9.93
CA GLY A 255 6.08 -21.46 9.71
C GLY A 255 5.41 -21.51 8.35
N ASN A 256 4.51 -22.51 8.20
CA ASN A 256 3.71 -22.69 7.00
C ASN A 256 2.24 -22.36 7.31
N PHE A 257 1.68 -21.51 6.50
CA PHE A 257 0.33 -20.97 6.64
C PHE A 257 -0.41 -21.06 5.30
N ALA A 258 -1.70 -20.70 5.30
CA ALA A 258 -2.49 -20.55 4.08
C ALA A 258 -3.40 -19.32 4.18
N ILE A 259 -3.56 -18.60 3.09
CA ILE A 259 -4.53 -17.51 3.02
C ILE A 259 -5.94 -18.10 3.07
N ASN A 260 -6.74 -17.69 4.05
CA ASN A 260 -8.09 -18.24 4.27
C ASN A 260 -9.18 -17.16 4.35
N TYR A 261 -8.81 -15.90 4.50
CA TYR A 261 -9.73 -14.79 4.66
C TYR A 261 -9.21 -13.54 3.96
N LYS A 262 -10.06 -12.88 3.18
CA LYS A 262 -9.66 -11.69 2.42
C LYS A 262 -10.71 -10.60 2.48
N ARG A 263 -10.23 -9.35 2.44
CA ARG A 263 -11.03 -8.12 2.36
C ARG A 263 -10.35 -7.10 1.45
N PRO A 264 -11.05 -6.48 0.50
CA PRO A 264 -10.46 -5.43 -0.33
C PRO A 264 -10.24 -4.12 0.43
N SER A 265 -10.94 -3.94 1.55
CA SER A 265 -10.84 -2.79 2.46
C SER A 265 -11.07 -3.21 3.90
N ARG A 266 -10.31 -2.66 4.84
CA ARG A 266 -10.44 -2.95 6.27
C ARG A 266 -10.16 -1.73 7.14
N HIS A 267 -11.02 -1.47 8.12
CA HIS A 267 -10.68 -0.60 9.25
C HIS A 267 -9.89 -1.43 10.28
N MET A 268 -8.58 -1.17 10.39
CA MET A 268 -7.71 -1.81 11.37
C MET A 268 -7.54 -0.93 12.59
N VAL A 269 -7.72 -1.52 13.76
CA VAL A 269 -7.50 -0.86 15.05
C VAL A 269 -6.46 -1.67 15.79
N HIS A 270 -5.39 -1.02 16.17
CA HIS A 270 -4.44 -1.56 17.12
C HIS A 270 -4.86 -1.10 18.52
N SER A 271 -5.44 -2.01 19.30
CA SER A 271 -5.74 -1.76 20.70
C SER A 271 -4.53 -2.15 21.52
N ASP A 272 -3.65 -1.20 21.78
CA ASP A 272 -2.71 -1.37 22.89
C ASP A 272 -3.49 -1.31 24.19
N ARG A 273 -3.16 -2.22 25.06
CA ARG A 273 -3.79 -2.35 26.37
C ARG A 273 -3.54 -1.09 27.18
N MET A 274 -4.63 -0.45 27.60
CA MET A 274 -4.67 0.64 28.57
C MET A 274 -3.86 1.90 28.23
N GLY A 275 -4.50 2.87 27.60
CA GLY A 275 -4.13 4.29 27.72
C GLY A 275 -3.32 4.90 26.59
N ASP A 276 -2.91 4.15 25.58
CA ASP A 276 -2.41 4.73 24.34
C ASP A 276 -3.58 5.04 23.39
N ASN A 277 -3.52 6.20 22.73
CA ASN A 277 -4.42 6.55 21.65
C ASN A 277 -4.19 5.56 20.51
N GLY A 278 -4.89 4.42 20.55
CA GLY A 278 -4.73 3.32 19.60
C GLY A 278 -4.73 3.86 18.16
N THR A 279 -3.77 3.44 17.37
CA THR A 279 -3.70 3.87 15.96
C THR A 279 -4.85 3.22 15.22
N GLU A 280 -5.78 4.04 14.72
CA GLU A 280 -6.85 3.61 13.83
C GLU A 280 -6.44 3.84 12.37
N LEU A 281 -6.49 2.78 11.57
CA LEU A 281 -6.15 2.80 10.14
C LEU A 281 -7.41 2.53 9.31
N TYR A 282 -7.96 3.58 8.74
CA TYR A 282 -9.18 3.50 7.92
C TYR A 282 -8.86 3.08 6.49
N GLY A 283 -9.62 2.14 5.97
CA GLY A 283 -9.50 1.74 4.57
C GLY A 283 -8.16 1.10 4.21
N VAL A 284 -7.60 0.27 5.10
CA VAL A 284 -6.40 -0.52 4.79
C VAL A 284 -6.68 -1.40 3.58
N PRO A 285 -5.93 -1.23 2.46
CA PRO A 285 -6.29 -1.86 1.21
C PRO A 285 -5.72 -3.28 1.07
N TRP A 286 -6.48 -4.14 0.38
CA TRP A 286 -6.03 -5.43 -0.17
C TRP A 286 -5.59 -6.44 0.89
N VAL A 287 -6.39 -6.61 1.94
CA VAL A 287 -6.05 -7.45 3.09
C VAL A 287 -6.25 -8.93 2.79
N SER A 288 -5.21 -9.74 3.02
CA SER A 288 -5.20 -11.20 2.83
C SER A 288 -4.64 -11.87 4.09
N TYR A 289 -5.52 -12.37 4.95
CA TYR A 289 -5.15 -13.03 6.21
C TYR A 289 -4.65 -14.43 5.97
N PHE A 290 -3.54 -14.80 6.64
CA PHE A 290 -2.94 -16.14 6.54
C PHE A 290 -2.69 -16.82 7.90
N THR A 291 -3.03 -16.17 9.02
CA THR A 291 -3.01 -16.77 10.35
C THR A 291 -4.38 -16.64 11.03
N GLU A 292 -4.69 -17.52 11.96
CA GLU A 292 -5.88 -17.42 12.79
C GLU A 292 -5.84 -16.25 13.77
N THR A 293 -4.66 -15.76 14.10
CA THR A 293 -4.44 -14.61 14.99
C THR A 293 -4.64 -13.26 14.32
N GLY A 294 -4.94 -13.26 13.01
CA GLY A 294 -5.24 -12.03 12.26
C GLY A 294 -4.04 -11.37 11.58
N ILE A 295 -2.93 -12.09 11.41
CA ILE A 295 -1.80 -11.60 10.63
C ILE A 295 -2.13 -11.73 9.13
N ALA A 296 -1.87 -10.66 8.37
CA ALA A 296 -2.26 -10.53 6.98
C ALA A 296 -1.19 -9.82 6.14
N PHE A 297 -1.22 -10.04 4.82
CA PHE A 297 -0.68 -9.09 3.85
C PHE A 297 -1.67 -7.95 3.67
N HIS A 298 -1.18 -6.72 3.52
CA HIS A 298 -2.01 -5.56 3.15
C HIS A 298 -1.16 -4.42 2.59
N GLY A 299 -1.79 -3.52 1.85
CA GLY A 299 -1.17 -2.28 1.41
C GLY A 299 -0.99 -1.29 2.56
N THR A 300 0.03 -0.45 2.45
CA THR A 300 0.42 0.48 3.51
C THR A 300 0.53 1.89 2.95
N TYR A 301 -0.27 2.81 3.46
CA TYR A 301 -0.31 4.22 3.07
C TYR A 301 0.24 5.17 4.16
N TRP A 302 0.61 4.63 5.35
CA TRP A 302 1.04 5.42 6.52
C TRP A 302 2.54 5.37 6.79
N HIS A 303 3.30 4.57 6.05
CA HIS A 303 4.76 4.55 6.07
C HIS A 303 5.34 3.96 4.79
N ASN A 304 6.62 4.22 4.56
CA ASN A 304 7.39 3.64 3.47
C ASN A 304 8.64 2.88 4.01
N ASN A 305 8.50 2.30 5.21
CA ASN A 305 9.56 1.63 5.96
C ASN A 305 9.78 0.18 5.55
N PHE A 306 9.73 -0.09 4.25
CA PHE A 306 10.01 -1.43 3.75
C PHE A 306 11.50 -1.78 3.89
N THR A 307 11.82 -3.09 3.87
CA THR A 307 13.16 -3.69 4.07
C THR A 307 13.60 -3.81 5.53
N ARG A 308 12.72 -3.48 6.49
CA ARG A 308 12.96 -3.73 7.92
C ARG A 308 11.65 -4.04 8.65
N PRO A 309 11.69 -4.74 9.79
CA PRO A 309 10.52 -4.92 10.64
C PRO A 309 9.97 -3.57 11.11
N HIS A 310 8.64 -3.37 11.02
CA HIS A 310 7.97 -2.13 11.40
C HIS A 310 6.48 -2.31 11.76
N SER A 311 5.92 -3.50 11.62
CA SER A 311 4.50 -3.78 11.87
C SER A 311 4.26 -4.44 13.23
N HIS A 312 2.99 -4.68 13.54
CA HIS A 312 2.50 -5.43 14.69
C HIS A 312 2.20 -6.91 14.37
N GLY A 313 2.95 -7.48 13.43
CA GLY A 313 2.81 -8.87 13.00
C GLY A 313 2.44 -9.03 11.52
N CYS A 314 1.67 -8.13 10.96
CA CYS A 314 1.27 -8.15 9.56
C CYS A 314 2.45 -7.95 8.61
N ILE A 315 2.29 -8.41 7.39
CA ILE A 315 3.20 -8.16 6.28
C ILE A 315 2.73 -6.92 5.53
N ASN A 316 3.35 -5.80 5.85
CA ASN A 316 3.11 -4.52 5.21
C ASN A 316 3.77 -4.50 3.84
N LEU A 317 3.02 -4.19 2.80
CA LEU A 317 3.46 -4.15 1.40
C LEU A 317 3.23 -2.76 0.79
N PRO A 318 4.01 -2.37 -0.24
CA PRO A 318 3.60 -1.33 -1.16
C PRO A 318 2.20 -1.63 -1.70
N ILE A 319 1.34 -0.60 -1.83
CA ILE A 319 -0.08 -0.79 -2.22
C ILE A 319 -0.24 -1.60 -3.51
N PRO A 320 0.54 -1.34 -4.60
CA PRO A 320 0.42 -2.14 -5.82
C PRO A 320 0.79 -3.61 -5.63
N ALA A 321 1.79 -3.91 -4.78
CA ALA A 321 2.17 -5.29 -4.47
C ALA A 321 1.05 -6.01 -3.68
N ALA A 322 0.44 -5.32 -2.72
CA ALA A 322 -0.69 -5.86 -1.96
C ALA A 322 -1.92 -6.12 -2.86
N HIS A 323 -2.22 -5.20 -3.81
CA HIS A 323 -3.27 -5.39 -4.81
C HIS A 323 -3.01 -6.60 -5.69
N TRP A 324 -1.76 -6.75 -6.17
CA TRP A 324 -1.37 -7.92 -6.95
C TRP A 324 -1.53 -9.21 -6.14
N VAL A 325 -1.01 -9.27 -4.90
CA VAL A 325 -1.17 -10.43 -3.99
C VAL A 325 -2.63 -10.75 -3.76
N PHE A 326 -3.46 -9.73 -3.51
CA PHE A 326 -4.89 -9.89 -3.30
C PHE A 326 -5.58 -10.55 -4.50
N ARG A 327 -5.27 -10.15 -5.72
CA ARG A 327 -5.87 -10.71 -6.94
C ARG A 327 -5.30 -12.08 -7.31
N TRP A 328 -4.00 -12.28 -7.08
CA TRP A 328 -3.32 -13.51 -7.51
C TRP A 328 -3.55 -14.69 -6.58
N THR A 329 -3.68 -14.46 -5.28
CA THR A 329 -3.86 -15.53 -4.28
C THR A 329 -5.31 -16.03 -4.22
N GLN A 330 -5.46 -17.30 -3.85
CA GLN A 330 -6.75 -17.89 -3.50
C GLN A 330 -6.96 -17.84 -1.98
N PRO A 331 -8.21 -17.72 -1.49
CA PRO A 331 -9.45 -17.62 -2.28
C PRO A 331 -9.56 -16.30 -3.03
N HIS A 332 -10.31 -16.31 -4.14
CA HIS A 332 -10.67 -15.08 -4.83
C HIS A 332 -11.88 -14.44 -4.15
N VAL A 333 -11.88 -13.10 -4.07
CA VAL A 333 -13.03 -12.34 -3.58
C VAL A 333 -13.83 -11.88 -4.79
N PRO A 334 -15.10 -12.31 -4.93
CA PRO A 334 -15.94 -11.82 -6.02
C PRO A 334 -16.07 -10.30 -5.99
N PRO A 335 -16.17 -9.62 -7.14
CA PRO A 335 -16.51 -8.20 -7.18
C PRO A 335 -17.75 -7.90 -6.33
N ARG A 336 -17.74 -6.76 -5.64
CA ARG A 336 -18.81 -6.29 -4.75
C ARG A 336 -18.99 -7.07 -3.44
N GLU A 337 -18.16 -8.10 -3.19
CA GLU A 337 -18.10 -8.75 -1.89
C GLU A 337 -17.11 -8.04 -0.96
N GLN A 338 -17.57 -7.70 0.25
CA GLN A 338 -16.73 -7.00 1.23
C GLN A 338 -15.73 -7.92 1.91
N LYS A 339 -15.97 -9.21 1.86
CA LYS A 339 -15.10 -10.24 2.46
C LYS A 339 -15.36 -11.61 1.84
N PHE A 340 -14.36 -12.46 1.91
CA PHE A 340 -14.48 -13.86 1.54
C PHE A 340 -13.66 -14.74 2.47
N VAL A 341 -14.22 -15.86 2.89
CA VAL A 341 -13.59 -16.85 3.77
C VAL A 341 -13.62 -18.21 3.09
N SER A 342 -12.52 -18.96 3.17
CA SER A 342 -12.38 -20.30 2.64
C SER A 342 -11.60 -21.18 3.61
N GLN A 343 -11.82 -22.48 3.56
CA GLN A 343 -10.99 -23.46 4.27
C GLN A 343 -9.64 -23.69 3.57
N PHE A 344 -9.53 -23.35 2.30
CA PHE A 344 -8.35 -23.57 1.47
C PHE A 344 -7.90 -22.25 0.83
N GLY A 345 -6.60 -22.09 0.66
CA GLY A 345 -6.03 -20.92 0.01
C GLY A 345 -4.55 -21.10 -0.31
N THR A 346 -3.99 -20.07 -0.93
CA THR A 346 -2.58 -20.05 -1.34
C THR A 346 -1.66 -20.22 -0.14
N GLN A 347 -0.70 -21.14 -0.27
CA GLN A 347 0.29 -21.44 0.77
C GLN A 347 1.25 -20.28 0.98
N VAL A 348 1.60 -20.04 2.24
CA VAL A 348 2.55 -18.99 2.68
C VAL A 348 3.58 -19.62 3.59
N GLU A 349 4.83 -19.63 3.17
CA GLU A 349 5.99 -20.06 3.95
C GLU A 349 6.71 -18.82 4.51
N VAL A 350 6.85 -18.74 5.81
CA VAL A 350 7.61 -17.68 6.52
C VAL A 350 8.88 -18.28 7.09
N ILE A 351 10.07 -17.76 6.69
CA ILE A 351 11.40 -18.23 7.08
C ILE A 351 12.30 -17.12 7.63
#